data_06dc70545c9e964141732123c052a386
#
_entry.id   06dc70545c9e964141732123c052a386
#
_cell.length_a   1.000
_cell.length_b   1.000
_cell.length_c   1.000
_cell.angle_alpha   90.00
_cell.angle_beta   90.00
_cell.angle_gamma   90.00
#
_symmetry.space_group_name_H-M   'P 1'
#
loop_
_entity.id
_entity.type
_entity.pdbx_description
1 polymer ?
#
loop_
_entity_poly.entity_id
_entity_poly.type
_entity_poly.pdbx_seq_one_letter_code
_entity_poly.pdbx_strand_id
1 'polypeptide(L)'
;RNARRSIFKDDKDRWILLDTLEEVNDRYHWFCHTYCLMNNHYHLVIETPDGNLSKGMRQLNGIYTMRFNRRHGSVGHVFQGRYTAILVQKESHLLEACRYVVLNPLRAKAVEVPERWRWSSYRATAGIERARPCLTIDWILGQFGSKRRTAEKRYRAFVMEGMRGHRIWDDVKGQSILGDEDFVSRLIDYARGYEEVKEIPKVQRYLNRPNLTEIFKNSRGEKRKRNGGIAVAVKRWGYSEREV
;
A
#
# COMPACT_ATOMS: atom_id res chain seq x y z
N ARG A 1 9.61 -3.91 0.00
CA ARG A 1 10.70 -3.72 -0.99
C ARG A 1 11.86 -4.65 -0.65
N ASN A 2 12.58 -5.13 -1.64
CA ASN A 2 13.76 -5.98 -1.45
C ASN A 2 14.98 -5.31 -2.11
N ALA A 3 15.60 -4.28 -1.48
CA ALA A 3 16.85 -3.59 -1.90
C ALA A 3 17.14 -3.65 -3.42
N ARG A 4 16.13 -3.37 -4.26
CA ARG A 4 16.11 -3.53 -5.73
C ARG A 4 16.16 -4.99 -6.26
N ARG A 5 16.27 -6.02 -5.41
CA ARG A 5 16.22 -7.41 -5.89
C ARG A 5 14.78 -7.78 -6.24
N SER A 6 14.61 -8.57 -7.31
CA SER A 6 13.31 -9.08 -7.70
C SER A 6 12.74 -10.02 -6.62
N ILE A 7 11.47 -9.84 -6.30
CA ILE A 7 10.70 -10.78 -5.47
C ILE A 7 9.91 -11.78 -6.33
N PHE A 8 9.93 -11.60 -7.63
CA PHE A 8 9.36 -12.51 -8.63
C PHE A 8 10.43 -12.80 -9.68
N LYS A 9 10.86 -14.03 -9.83
CA LYS A 9 11.81 -14.43 -10.87
C LYS A 9 11.10 -14.66 -12.21
N ASP A 10 9.83 -15.09 -12.15
CA ASP A 10 8.99 -15.33 -13.32
C ASP A 10 7.49 -15.15 -13.01
N ASP A 11 6.64 -15.45 -13.99
CA ASP A 11 5.20 -15.33 -13.88
C ASP A 11 4.59 -16.31 -12.88
N LYS A 12 5.21 -17.49 -12.68
CA LYS A 12 4.73 -18.49 -11.72
C LYS A 12 4.83 -17.96 -10.28
N ASP A 13 5.86 -17.19 -9.96
CA ASP A 13 5.98 -16.56 -8.65
C ASP A 13 4.85 -15.56 -8.39
N ARG A 14 4.45 -14.80 -9.42
CA ARG A 14 3.34 -13.87 -9.32
C ARG A 14 2.00 -14.59 -9.10
N TRP A 15 1.79 -15.70 -9.81
CA TRP A 15 0.62 -16.54 -9.58
C TRP A 15 0.60 -17.10 -8.15
N ILE A 16 1.73 -17.60 -7.66
CA ILE A 16 1.86 -18.09 -6.28
C ILE A 16 1.48 -17.00 -5.26
N LEU A 17 1.87 -15.74 -5.48
CA LEU A 17 1.48 -14.65 -4.58
C LEU A 17 -0.03 -14.39 -4.64
N LEU A 18 -0.63 -14.37 -5.83
CA LEU A 18 -2.08 -14.13 -5.99
C LEU A 18 -2.91 -15.29 -5.41
N ASP A 19 -2.49 -16.53 -5.60
CA ASP A 19 -3.14 -17.70 -4.99
C ASP A 19 -3.02 -17.66 -3.44
N THR A 20 -1.87 -17.23 -2.93
CA THR A 20 -1.68 -17.03 -1.48
C THR A 20 -2.53 -15.87 -0.96
N LEU A 21 -2.72 -14.82 -1.74
CA LEU A 21 -3.60 -13.70 -1.38
C LEU A 21 -5.06 -14.16 -1.28
N GLU A 22 -5.50 -15.04 -2.18
CA GLU A 22 -6.84 -15.64 -2.15
C GLU A 22 -7.05 -16.45 -0.85
N GLU A 23 -6.11 -17.35 -0.52
CA GLU A 23 -6.12 -18.11 0.74
C GLU A 23 -6.18 -17.19 1.98
N VAL A 24 -5.48 -16.08 1.95
CA VAL A 24 -5.45 -15.11 3.05
C VAL A 24 -6.73 -14.30 3.12
N ASN A 25 -7.28 -13.89 1.98
CA ASN A 25 -8.56 -13.18 1.93
C ASN A 25 -9.67 -14.03 2.56
N ASP A 26 -9.77 -15.30 2.17
CA ASP A 26 -10.77 -16.21 2.71
C ASP A 26 -10.61 -16.41 4.23
N ARG A 27 -9.35 -16.62 4.67
CA ARG A 27 -9.06 -16.89 6.07
C ARG A 27 -9.29 -15.70 7.00
N TYR A 28 -9.02 -14.49 6.53
CA TYR A 28 -9.07 -13.26 7.33
C TYR A 28 -10.22 -12.35 6.97
N HIS A 29 -11.14 -12.79 6.12
CA HIS A 29 -12.30 -12.05 5.62
C HIS A 29 -11.91 -10.71 5.00
N TRP A 30 -10.85 -10.71 4.17
CA TRP A 30 -10.38 -9.52 3.51
C TRP A 30 -11.11 -9.28 2.19
N PHE A 31 -11.32 -8.01 1.86
CA PHE A 31 -11.72 -7.59 0.53
C PHE A 31 -10.55 -6.91 -0.16
N CYS A 32 -10.00 -7.54 -1.19
CA CYS A 32 -8.97 -6.94 -2.03
C CYS A 32 -9.63 -6.13 -3.15
N HIS A 33 -9.61 -4.82 -3.05
CA HIS A 33 -10.18 -3.93 -4.06
C HIS A 33 -9.27 -3.76 -5.27
N THR A 34 -7.96 -3.74 -5.05
CA THR A 34 -7.00 -3.62 -6.15
C THR A 34 -5.62 -4.15 -5.75
N TYR A 35 -4.87 -4.57 -6.76
CA TYR A 35 -3.48 -4.96 -6.59
C TYR A 35 -2.62 -4.52 -7.79
N CYS A 36 -1.32 -4.40 -7.57
CA CYS A 36 -0.32 -4.28 -8.62
C CYS A 36 0.98 -4.94 -8.16
N LEU A 37 1.44 -5.95 -8.91
CA LEU A 37 2.68 -6.67 -8.66
C LEU A 37 3.77 -6.09 -9.55
N MET A 38 4.68 -5.33 -8.95
CA MET A 38 5.90 -4.84 -9.59
C MET A 38 7.01 -5.89 -9.47
N ASN A 39 8.16 -5.70 -10.11
CA ASN A 39 9.21 -6.72 -10.09
C ASN A 39 9.80 -6.98 -8.69
N ASN A 40 9.96 -5.95 -7.87
CA ASN A 40 10.64 -6.03 -6.57
C ASN A 40 9.76 -5.63 -5.37
N HIS A 41 8.47 -5.38 -5.60
CA HIS A 41 7.47 -5.07 -4.58
C HIS A 41 6.07 -5.27 -5.14
N TYR A 42 5.07 -5.17 -4.28
CA TYR A 42 3.67 -5.17 -4.67
C TYR A 42 2.89 -4.10 -3.90
N HIS A 43 1.77 -3.72 -4.44
CA HIS A 43 0.78 -2.84 -3.84
C HIS A 43 -0.55 -3.56 -3.75
N LEU A 44 -1.23 -3.41 -2.61
CA LEU A 44 -2.58 -3.92 -2.37
C LEU A 44 -3.43 -2.79 -1.78
N VAL A 45 -4.70 -2.75 -2.13
CA VAL A 45 -5.72 -2.00 -1.40
C VAL A 45 -6.67 -3.03 -0.80
N ILE A 46 -6.61 -3.16 0.51
CA ILE A 46 -7.31 -4.19 1.28
C ILE A 46 -8.24 -3.52 2.29
N GLU A 47 -9.48 -3.96 2.31
CA GLU A 47 -10.40 -3.70 3.42
C GLU A 47 -10.34 -4.89 4.39
N THR A 48 -10.19 -4.61 5.68
CA THR A 48 -10.07 -5.62 6.73
C THR A 48 -11.14 -5.42 7.79
N PRO A 49 -12.36 -5.94 7.58
CA PRO A 49 -13.48 -5.73 8.52
C PRO A 49 -13.14 -6.10 9.97
N ASP A 50 -12.36 -7.16 10.15
CA ASP A 50 -11.98 -7.67 11.47
C ASP A 50 -10.71 -7.01 12.05
N GLY A 51 -10.18 -5.94 11.43
CA GLY A 51 -8.98 -5.22 11.92
C GLY A 51 -7.70 -6.08 12.00
N ASN A 52 -7.60 -7.14 11.24
CA ASN A 52 -6.58 -8.19 11.37
C ASN A 52 -5.44 -8.09 10.33
N LEU A 53 -5.18 -6.88 9.78
CA LEU A 53 -4.19 -6.65 8.73
C LEU A 53 -2.81 -7.26 9.04
N SER A 54 -2.30 -7.05 10.27
CA SER A 54 -0.96 -7.54 10.64
C SER A 54 -0.86 -9.07 10.62
N LYS A 55 -1.93 -9.77 11.04
CA LYS A 55 -1.97 -11.23 11.02
C LYS A 55 -1.98 -11.76 9.59
N GLY A 56 -2.86 -11.21 8.75
CA GLY A 56 -2.95 -11.62 7.35
C GLY A 56 -1.69 -11.28 6.53
N MET A 57 -1.11 -10.09 6.72
CA MET A 57 0.15 -9.72 6.05
C MET A 57 1.34 -10.59 6.47
N ARG A 58 1.41 -10.99 7.74
CA ARG A 58 2.41 -11.96 8.22
C ARG A 58 2.25 -13.30 7.51
N GLN A 59 1.01 -13.77 7.37
CA GLN A 59 0.71 -15.03 6.69
C GLN A 59 1.01 -14.95 5.19
N LEU A 60 0.55 -13.92 4.50
CA LEU A 60 0.79 -13.68 3.07
C LEU A 60 2.29 -13.71 2.75
N ASN A 61 3.06 -12.89 3.45
CA ASN A 61 4.50 -12.78 3.21
C ASN A 61 5.26 -14.05 3.62
N GLY A 62 4.84 -14.70 4.72
CA GLY A 62 5.46 -15.93 5.22
C GLY A 62 5.25 -17.11 4.27
N ILE A 63 4.02 -17.37 3.86
CA ILE A 63 3.68 -18.44 2.92
C ILE A 63 4.33 -18.20 1.56
N TYR A 64 4.25 -16.97 1.04
CA TYR A 64 4.91 -16.64 -0.21
C TYR A 64 6.42 -16.88 -0.14
N THR A 65 7.09 -16.41 0.92
CA THR A 65 8.54 -16.62 1.12
C THR A 65 8.89 -18.11 1.15
N MET A 66 8.11 -18.92 1.86
CA MET A 66 8.32 -20.37 1.93
C MET A 66 8.16 -21.02 0.55
N ARG A 67 7.09 -20.71 -0.19
CA ARG A 67 6.81 -21.22 -1.54
C ARG A 67 7.89 -20.79 -2.54
N PHE A 68 8.30 -19.52 -2.50
CA PHE A 68 9.37 -18.97 -3.32
C PHE A 68 10.70 -19.67 -3.07
N ASN A 69 11.12 -19.77 -1.81
CA ASN A 69 12.38 -20.40 -1.42
C ASN A 69 12.41 -21.89 -1.81
N ARG A 70 11.32 -22.62 -1.55
CA ARG A 70 11.19 -24.03 -1.97
C ARG A 70 11.34 -24.19 -3.48
N ARG A 71 10.70 -23.29 -4.25
CA ARG A 71 10.73 -23.36 -5.72
C ARG A 71 12.11 -23.04 -6.30
N HIS A 72 12.84 -22.13 -5.66
CA HIS A 72 14.11 -21.61 -6.19
C HIS A 72 15.35 -22.16 -5.47
N GLY A 73 15.20 -23.14 -4.59
CA GLY A 73 16.33 -23.68 -3.82
C GLY A 73 17.04 -22.61 -2.97
N SER A 74 16.28 -21.60 -2.49
CA SER A 74 16.80 -20.44 -1.76
C SER A 74 16.45 -20.53 -0.29
N VAL A 75 17.18 -19.79 0.55
CA VAL A 75 16.91 -19.66 1.98
C VAL A 75 16.90 -18.18 2.39
N GLY A 76 16.23 -17.88 3.51
CA GLY A 76 16.21 -16.53 4.07
C GLY A 76 15.01 -15.69 3.62
N HIS A 77 15.11 -14.37 3.82
CA HIS A 77 14.01 -13.44 3.61
C HIS A 77 13.90 -13.00 2.16
N VAL A 78 12.71 -13.16 1.55
CA VAL A 78 12.36 -12.57 0.25
C VAL A 78 12.06 -11.09 0.41
N PHE A 79 11.40 -10.69 1.51
CA PHE A 79 11.07 -9.30 1.79
C PHE A 79 12.04 -8.69 2.80
N GLN A 80 12.46 -7.44 2.57
CA GLN A 80 13.27 -6.67 3.51
C GLN A 80 12.38 -5.92 4.50
N GLY A 81 12.21 -6.49 5.69
CA GLY A 81 11.45 -5.88 6.77
C GLY A 81 9.94 -6.04 6.63
N ARG A 82 9.23 -5.27 7.44
CA ARG A 82 7.76 -5.30 7.51
C ARG A 82 7.14 -4.60 6.30
N TYR A 83 5.85 -4.90 6.05
CA TYR A 83 5.04 -4.14 5.10
C TYR A 83 4.84 -2.69 5.59
N THR A 84 4.60 -1.78 4.67
CA THR A 84 4.14 -0.42 4.97
C THR A 84 2.65 -0.37 4.70
N ALA A 85 1.87 0.15 5.64
CA ALA A 85 0.44 0.36 5.45
C ALA A 85 0.11 1.85 5.55
N ILE A 86 -0.85 2.28 4.73
CA ILE A 86 -1.48 3.59 4.79
C ILE A 86 -2.96 3.32 4.99
N LEU A 87 -3.53 3.90 6.05
CA LEU A 87 -4.96 3.84 6.29
C LEU A 87 -5.65 4.83 5.36
N VAL A 88 -6.62 4.36 4.59
CA VAL A 88 -7.32 5.15 3.57
C VAL A 88 -8.77 5.34 3.98
N GLN A 89 -9.23 6.59 4.01
CA GLN A 89 -10.64 6.91 4.20
C GLN A 89 -11.44 6.40 2.99
N LYS A 90 -12.42 5.53 3.26
CA LYS A 90 -13.14 4.80 2.21
C LYS A 90 -13.93 5.72 1.30
N GLU A 91 -14.68 6.65 1.87
CA GLU A 91 -15.66 7.47 1.18
C GLU A 91 -15.00 8.47 0.20
N SER A 92 -13.87 9.04 0.57
CA SER A 92 -13.23 10.12 -0.19
C SER A 92 -11.98 9.73 -0.96
N HIS A 93 -11.22 8.73 -0.47
CA HIS A 93 -9.88 8.47 -0.97
C HIS A 93 -9.64 7.06 -1.51
N LEU A 94 -10.55 6.10 -1.25
CA LEU A 94 -10.34 4.71 -1.66
C LEU A 94 -10.24 4.56 -3.18
N LEU A 95 -11.10 5.26 -3.93
CA LEU A 95 -11.12 5.20 -5.39
C LEU A 95 -9.81 5.75 -5.99
N GLU A 96 -9.31 6.86 -5.43
CA GLU A 96 -8.03 7.44 -5.81
C GLU A 96 -6.83 6.53 -5.47
N ALA A 97 -6.87 5.87 -4.30
CA ALA A 97 -5.85 4.89 -3.92
C ALA A 97 -5.84 3.70 -4.89
N CYS A 98 -7.02 3.20 -5.30
CA CYS A 98 -7.13 2.15 -6.30
C CYS A 98 -6.56 2.60 -7.66
N ARG A 99 -6.90 3.81 -8.13
CA ARG A 99 -6.34 4.40 -9.35
C ARG A 99 -4.84 4.51 -9.29
N TYR A 100 -4.31 5.01 -8.17
CA TYR A 100 -2.87 5.12 -7.99
C TYR A 100 -2.17 3.78 -8.11
N VAL A 101 -2.71 2.73 -7.48
CA VAL A 101 -2.11 1.39 -7.48
C VAL A 101 -2.01 0.82 -8.89
N VAL A 102 -3.06 0.91 -9.69
CA VAL A 102 -3.03 0.37 -11.05
C VAL A 102 -2.17 1.19 -12.03
N LEU A 103 -1.90 2.46 -11.72
CA LEU A 103 -1.02 3.33 -12.51
C LEU A 103 0.47 3.22 -12.14
N ASN A 104 0.85 2.43 -11.12
CA ASN A 104 2.25 2.27 -10.73
C ASN A 104 3.19 1.84 -11.87
N PRO A 105 2.80 0.88 -12.75
CA PRO A 105 3.66 0.47 -13.86
C PRO A 105 3.94 1.61 -14.85
N LEU A 106 2.96 2.49 -15.10
CA LEU A 106 3.15 3.65 -15.98
C LEU A 106 4.08 4.67 -15.33
N ARG A 107 3.87 4.96 -14.04
CA ARG A 107 4.75 5.87 -13.27
C ARG A 107 6.17 5.36 -13.18
N ALA A 108 6.36 4.04 -13.15
CA ALA A 108 7.66 3.39 -13.22
C ALA A 108 8.23 3.30 -14.66
N LYS A 109 7.50 3.81 -15.66
CA LYS A 109 7.85 3.73 -17.10
C LYS A 109 8.05 2.30 -17.59
N ALA A 110 7.39 1.32 -16.96
CA ALA A 110 7.45 -0.08 -17.36
C ALA A 110 6.52 -0.39 -18.56
N VAL A 111 5.44 0.37 -18.69
CA VAL A 111 4.48 0.30 -19.80
C VAL A 111 3.94 1.70 -20.10
N GLU A 112 3.38 1.87 -21.30
CA GLU A 112 2.78 3.15 -21.74
C GLU A 112 1.29 3.26 -21.40
N VAL A 113 0.60 2.12 -21.31
CA VAL A 113 -0.83 2.04 -20.99
C VAL A 113 -1.08 0.94 -19.96
N PRO A 114 -2.07 1.11 -19.06
CA PRO A 114 -2.28 0.17 -17.96
C PRO A 114 -2.68 -1.23 -18.42
N GLU A 115 -3.31 -1.36 -19.60
CA GLU A 115 -3.70 -2.64 -20.20
C GLU A 115 -2.50 -3.57 -20.47
N ARG A 116 -1.33 -3.00 -20.75
CA ARG A 116 -0.12 -3.77 -21.06
C ARG A 116 0.52 -4.40 -19.81
N TRP A 117 0.15 -3.93 -18.60
CA TRP A 117 0.66 -4.53 -17.36
C TRP A 117 -0.31 -5.60 -16.83
N ARG A 118 -0.09 -6.84 -17.23
CA ARG A 118 -0.96 -7.97 -16.85
C ARG A 118 -0.96 -8.29 -15.35
N TRP A 119 -0.02 -7.76 -14.59
CA TRP A 119 0.16 -8.05 -13.17
C TRP A 119 -0.48 -6.99 -12.26
N SER A 120 -1.53 -6.37 -12.74
CA SER A 120 -2.40 -5.51 -11.93
C SER A 120 -3.87 -5.89 -12.12
N SER A 121 -4.69 -5.53 -11.15
CA SER A 121 -6.14 -5.70 -11.20
C SER A 121 -6.85 -4.84 -12.25
N TYR A 122 -6.12 -3.91 -12.93
CA TYR A 122 -6.72 -3.00 -13.91
C TYR A 122 -7.54 -3.73 -14.97
N ARG A 123 -6.97 -4.77 -15.58
CA ARG A 123 -7.61 -5.50 -16.69
C ARG A 123 -8.94 -6.12 -16.28
N ALA A 124 -8.99 -6.67 -15.06
CA ALA A 124 -10.21 -7.27 -14.51
C ALA A 124 -11.27 -6.21 -14.20
N THR A 125 -10.89 -5.10 -13.53
CA THR A 125 -11.82 -4.01 -13.21
C THR A 125 -12.29 -3.25 -14.47
N ALA A 126 -11.44 -3.17 -15.49
CA ALA A 126 -11.76 -2.57 -16.79
C ALA A 126 -12.61 -3.48 -17.70
N GLY A 127 -12.94 -4.71 -17.29
CA GLY A 127 -13.72 -5.67 -18.05
C GLY A 127 -12.97 -6.28 -19.25
N ILE A 128 -11.63 -6.28 -19.23
CA ILE A 128 -10.77 -6.85 -20.28
C ILE A 128 -10.51 -8.34 -20.02
N GLU A 129 -10.52 -8.75 -18.76
CA GLU A 129 -10.38 -10.15 -18.35
C GLU A 129 -11.29 -10.45 -17.16
N ARG A 130 -11.48 -11.75 -16.88
CA ARG A 130 -12.26 -12.17 -15.71
C ARG A 130 -11.51 -11.84 -14.42
N ALA A 131 -12.24 -11.28 -13.43
CA ALA A 131 -11.70 -11.05 -12.10
C ALA A 131 -11.35 -12.38 -11.42
N ARG A 132 -10.21 -12.41 -10.72
CA ARG A 132 -9.85 -13.53 -9.85
C ARG A 132 -10.72 -13.54 -8.60
N PRO A 133 -10.93 -14.70 -7.95
CA PRO A 133 -11.71 -14.78 -6.72
C PRO A 133 -11.20 -13.86 -5.61
N CYS A 134 -9.87 -13.66 -5.51
CA CYS A 134 -9.29 -12.76 -4.51
C CYS A 134 -9.63 -11.28 -4.72
N LEU A 135 -10.25 -10.88 -5.85
CA LEU A 135 -10.46 -9.47 -6.20
C LEU A 135 -11.93 -9.07 -6.08
N THR A 136 -12.21 -8.09 -5.23
CA THR A 136 -13.54 -7.50 -5.02
C THR A 136 -13.65 -6.18 -5.78
N ILE A 137 -14.30 -6.21 -6.97
CA ILE A 137 -14.37 -5.05 -7.87
C ILE A 137 -15.73 -4.34 -7.85
N ASP A 138 -16.74 -4.93 -7.24
CA ASP A 138 -18.12 -4.43 -7.32
C ASP A 138 -18.28 -3.07 -6.65
N TRP A 139 -17.61 -2.84 -5.52
CA TRP A 139 -17.62 -1.54 -4.88
C TRP A 139 -17.02 -0.45 -5.80
N ILE A 140 -15.87 -0.72 -6.42
CA ILE A 140 -15.24 0.22 -7.35
C ILE A 140 -16.16 0.53 -8.51
N LEU A 141 -16.68 -0.50 -9.19
CA LEU A 141 -17.52 -0.31 -10.36
C LEU A 141 -18.87 0.33 -10.03
N GLY A 142 -19.39 0.09 -8.82
CA GLY A 142 -20.59 0.75 -8.31
C GLY A 142 -20.48 2.28 -8.26
N GLN A 143 -19.28 2.82 -8.06
CA GLN A 143 -19.03 4.27 -8.10
C GLN A 143 -19.23 4.88 -9.49
N PHE A 144 -19.18 4.06 -10.53
CA PHE A 144 -19.29 4.49 -11.93
C PHE A 144 -20.67 4.21 -12.55
N GLY A 145 -21.54 3.51 -11.85
CA GLY A 145 -22.92 3.26 -12.27
C GLY A 145 -23.39 1.82 -12.11
N SER A 146 -24.70 1.60 -12.26
CA SER A 146 -25.32 0.29 -12.07
C SER A 146 -25.13 -0.69 -13.24
N LYS A 147 -24.96 -0.16 -14.47
CA LYS A 147 -24.76 -1.00 -15.66
C LYS A 147 -23.28 -1.35 -15.84
N ARG A 148 -22.92 -2.63 -15.69
CA ARG A 148 -21.56 -3.14 -15.72
C ARG A 148 -20.69 -2.57 -16.85
N ARG A 149 -21.11 -2.70 -18.10
CA ARG A 149 -20.35 -2.20 -19.26
C ARG A 149 -20.13 -0.68 -19.22
N THR A 150 -21.11 0.08 -18.74
CA THR A 150 -20.99 1.53 -18.60
C THR A 150 -20.02 1.88 -17.47
N ALA A 151 -20.08 1.18 -16.35
CA ALA A 151 -19.18 1.35 -15.22
C ALA A 151 -17.72 1.05 -15.62
N GLU A 152 -17.48 -0.05 -16.31
CA GLU A 152 -16.16 -0.42 -16.84
C GLU A 152 -15.59 0.64 -17.81
N LYS A 153 -16.43 1.19 -18.71
CA LYS A 153 -16.02 2.28 -19.60
C LYS A 153 -15.63 3.54 -18.83
N ARG A 154 -16.45 3.94 -17.84
CA ARG A 154 -16.19 5.12 -17.00
C ARG A 154 -14.95 4.92 -16.11
N TYR A 155 -14.78 3.71 -15.54
CA TYR A 155 -13.57 3.36 -14.80
C TYR A 155 -12.30 3.50 -15.65
N ARG A 156 -12.31 3.04 -16.90
CA ARG A 156 -11.17 3.23 -17.82
C ARG A 156 -10.86 4.72 -18.03
N ALA A 157 -11.88 5.55 -18.29
CA ALA A 157 -11.70 6.99 -18.45
C ALA A 157 -11.10 7.61 -17.17
N PHE A 158 -11.66 7.29 -16.01
CA PHE A 158 -11.17 7.74 -14.70
C PHE A 158 -9.69 7.38 -14.47
N VAL A 159 -9.29 6.14 -14.78
CA VAL A 159 -7.88 5.75 -14.64
C VAL A 159 -6.98 6.53 -15.59
N MET A 160 -7.39 6.72 -16.85
CA MET A 160 -6.61 7.48 -17.84
C MET A 160 -6.44 8.96 -17.47
N GLU A 161 -7.45 9.60 -16.90
CA GLU A 161 -7.36 10.97 -16.37
C GLU A 161 -6.27 11.10 -15.30
N GLY A 162 -6.10 10.08 -14.45
CA GLY A 162 -5.08 10.04 -13.40
C GLY A 162 -3.63 9.92 -13.90
N MET A 163 -3.40 9.69 -15.19
CA MET A 163 -2.04 9.64 -15.76
C MET A 163 -1.31 10.99 -15.66
N ARG A 164 -2.04 12.10 -15.70
CA ARG A 164 -1.52 13.48 -15.62
C ARG A 164 -1.72 14.11 -14.23
N GLY A 165 -2.32 13.38 -13.30
CA GLY A 165 -2.78 13.89 -12.03
C GLY A 165 -1.70 13.98 -10.95
N HIS A 166 -2.07 14.67 -9.86
CA HIS A 166 -1.31 14.81 -8.62
C HIS A 166 -0.97 13.45 -7.97
N ARG A 167 0.10 13.42 -7.19
CA ARG A 167 0.47 12.23 -6.42
C ARG A 167 -0.32 12.20 -5.11
N ILE A 168 -1.30 11.33 -5.03
CA ILE A 168 -2.12 11.10 -3.82
C ILE A 168 -1.27 10.90 -2.53
N TRP A 169 -0.01 10.45 -2.67
CA TRP A 169 0.89 10.29 -1.52
C TRP A 169 1.40 11.60 -0.95
N ASP A 170 1.30 12.70 -1.67
CA ASP A 170 1.65 14.02 -1.17
C ASP A 170 0.58 14.51 -0.16
N ASP A 171 -0.62 13.90 -0.17
CA ASP A 171 -1.73 14.17 0.73
C ASP A 171 -1.72 13.28 1.99
N VAL A 172 -0.77 12.34 2.10
CA VAL A 172 -0.68 11.42 3.23
C VAL A 172 -0.22 12.16 4.48
N LYS A 173 -1.09 12.23 5.48
CA LYS A 173 -0.80 12.82 6.80
C LYS A 173 -0.06 11.82 7.68
N GLY A 174 0.94 12.29 8.43
CA GLY A 174 1.72 11.46 9.35
C GLY A 174 2.36 10.23 8.73
N GLN A 175 2.53 10.18 7.40
CA GLN A 175 3.08 9.04 6.63
C GLN A 175 2.21 7.77 6.64
N SER A 176 1.02 7.78 7.21
CA SER A 176 0.20 6.58 7.41
C SER A 176 -1.30 6.76 7.22
N ILE A 177 -1.79 7.98 7.02
CA ILE A 177 -3.23 8.25 6.86
C ILE A 177 -3.46 9.05 5.58
N LEU A 178 -4.40 8.59 4.78
CA LEU A 178 -4.95 9.29 3.63
C LEU A 178 -6.44 9.54 3.88
N GLY A 179 -6.80 10.78 4.17
CA GLY A 179 -8.16 11.18 4.53
C GLY A 179 -8.26 12.69 4.73
N ASP A 180 -9.49 13.17 4.88
CA ASP A 180 -9.77 14.56 5.24
C ASP A 180 -9.30 14.90 6.68
N GLU A 181 -9.32 16.18 7.04
CA GLU A 181 -8.81 16.63 8.34
C GLU A 181 -9.61 16.10 9.52
N ASP A 182 -10.92 15.95 9.38
CA ASP A 182 -11.79 15.40 10.43
C ASP A 182 -11.54 13.91 10.66
N PHE A 183 -11.34 13.15 9.59
CA PHE A 183 -10.96 11.74 9.67
C PHE A 183 -9.60 11.56 10.35
N VAL A 184 -8.61 12.34 9.94
CA VAL A 184 -7.26 12.32 10.53
C VAL A 184 -7.32 12.68 12.02
N SER A 185 -8.05 13.73 12.40
CA SER A 185 -8.19 14.16 13.80
C SER A 185 -8.82 13.08 14.66
N ARG A 186 -9.93 12.49 14.23
CA ARG A 186 -10.59 11.38 14.95
C ARG A 186 -9.67 10.18 15.15
N LEU A 187 -8.85 9.85 14.14
CA LEU A 187 -7.90 8.73 14.24
C LEU A 187 -6.77 9.03 15.21
N ILE A 188 -6.26 10.26 15.22
CA ILE A 188 -5.22 10.68 16.18
C ILE A 188 -5.76 10.59 17.59
N ASP A 189 -6.97 11.08 17.83
CA ASP A 189 -7.61 10.99 19.14
C ASP A 189 -7.85 9.54 19.59
N TYR A 190 -8.32 8.69 18.67
CA TYR A 190 -8.49 7.26 18.95
C TYR A 190 -7.16 6.54 19.25
N ALA A 191 -6.08 6.96 18.59
CA ALA A 191 -4.75 6.34 18.75
C ALA A 191 -3.97 6.86 19.97
N ARG A 192 -4.45 7.87 20.68
CA ARG A 192 -3.84 8.33 21.93
C ARG A 192 -3.80 7.19 22.96
N GLY A 193 -2.60 6.92 23.49
CA GLY A 193 -2.37 5.81 24.44
C GLY A 193 -1.89 4.50 23.78
N TYR A 194 -1.84 4.41 22.46
CA TYR A 194 -1.29 3.25 21.75
C TYR A 194 0.20 3.40 21.37
N GLU A 195 0.84 4.51 21.72
CA GLU A 195 2.25 4.81 21.39
C GLU A 195 3.21 3.78 21.99
N GLU A 196 2.87 3.16 23.10
CA GLU A 196 3.70 2.17 23.79
C GLU A 196 3.46 0.73 23.33
N VAL A 197 2.42 0.46 22.52
CA VAL A 197 2.07 -0.88 22.06
C VAL A 197 3.08 -1.36 21.03
N LYS A 198 4.00 -2.25 21.42
CA LYS A 198 5.11 -2.73 20.57
C LYS A 198 4.67 -3.53 19.35
N GLU A 199 3.52 -4.16 19.39
CA GLU A 199 2.93 -4.95 18.32
C GLU A 199 2.49 -4.09 17.13
N ILE A 200 2.16 -2.81 17.39
CA ILE A 200 1.79 -1.86 16.35
C ILE A 200 3.06 -1.32 15.66
N PRO A 201 3.16 -1.32 14.33
CA PRO A 201 4.28 -0.71 13.62
C PRO A 201 4.50 0.75 14.05
N LYS A 202 5.76 1.17 14.24
CA LYS A 202 6.09 2.52 14.72
C LYS A 202 5.39 3.64 13.95
N VAL A 203 5.32 3.53 12.63
CA VAL A 203 4.64 4.51 11.76
C VAL A 203 3.14 4.64 12.10
N GLN A 204 2.49 3.54 12.48
CA GLN A 204 1.07 3.54 12.86
C GLN A 204 0.84 3.99 14.31
N ARG A 205 1.85 3.84 15.19
CA ARG A 205 1.78 4.33 16.57
C ARG A 205 1.87 5.86 16.68
N TYR A 206 2.53 6.49 15.72
CA TYR A 206 2.75 7.94 15.68
C TYR A 206 2.02 8.54 14.48
N LEU A 207 0.69 8.47 14.48
CA LEU A 207 -0.15 8.93 13.36
C LEU A 207 0.02 10.41 13.01
N ASN A 208 0.41 11.24 14.00
CA ASN A 208 0.68 12.67 13.85
C ASN A 208 2.17 13.02 13.75
N ARG A 209 3.01 12.04 13.44
CA ARG A 209 4.46 12.22 13.36
C ARG A 209 4.81 13.24 12.26
N PRO A 210 5.46 14.37 12.60
CA PRO A 210 5.88 15.36 11.62
C PRO A 210 6.89 14.75 10.65
N ASN A 211 6.93 15.25 9.42
CA ASN A 211 7.96 14.80 8.48
C ASN A 211 9.35 15.33 8.88
N LEU A 212 10.41 14.70 8.38
CA LEU A 212 11.78 15.09 8.74
C LEU A 212 12.09 16.53 8.34
N THR A 213 11.53 17.02 7.23
CA THR A 213 11.69 18.39 6.77
C THR A 213 11.13 19.38 7.79
N GLU A 214 10.00 19.05 8.40
CA GLU A 214 9.40 19.86 9.48
C GLU A 214 10.26 19.84 10.75
N ILE A 215 10.74 18.66 11.17
CA ILE A 215 11.61 18.52 12.35
C ILE A 215 12.92 19.32 12.17
N PHE A 216 13.47 19.34 10.96
CA PHE A 216 14.76 20.00 10.65
C PHE A 216 14.62 21.40 10.06
N LYS A 217 13.42 21.97 9.94
CA LYS A 217 13.15 23.28 9.32
C LYS A 217 14.07 24.40 9.83
N ASN A 218 14.38 24.39 11.12
CA ASN A 218 15.20 25.43 11.76
C ASN A 218 16.63 24.97 12.07
N SER A 219 17.10 23.87 11.48
CA SER A 219 18.39 23.24 11.83
C SER A 219 19.50 23.47 10.80
N ARG A 220 19.22 24.23 9.72
CA ARG A 220 20.20 24.50 8.65
C ARG A 220 21.37 25.32 9.19
N GLY A 221 22.59 24.78 9.07
CA GLY A 221 23.84 25.47 9.45
C GLY A 221 24.26 25.30 10.93
N GLU A 222 23.39 24.81 11.83
CA GLU A 222 23.70 24.69 13.24
C GLU A 222 23.75 23.22 13.73
N LYS A 223 24.97 22.72 13.96
CA LYS A 223 25.23 21.33 14.41
C LYS A 223 24.45 20.96 15.68
N ARG A 224 24.34 21.88 16.65
CA ARG A 224 23.61 21.63 17.91
C ARG A 224 22.09 21.46 17.68
N LYS A 225 21.47 22.31 16.85
CA LYS A 225 20.06 22.21 16.49
C LYS A 225 19.78 20.95 15.67
N ARG A 226 20.69 20.57 14.75
CA ARG A 226 20.58 19.33 13.98
C ARG A 226 20.63 18.11 14.90
N ASN A 227 21.56 18.03 15.84
CA ASN A 227 21.65 16.93 16.79
C ASN A 227 20.40 16.86 17.69
N GLY A 228 19.86 18.00 18.11
CA GLY A 228 18.57 18.08 18.81
C GLY A 228 17.41 17.53 17.96
N GLY A 229 17.36 17.91 16.69
CA GLY A 229 16.38 17.39 15.73
C GLY A 229 16.47 15.87 15.54
N ILE A 230 17.68 15.32 15.45
CA ILE A 230 17.92 13.86 15.39
C ILE A 230 17.37 13.18 16.66
N ALA A 231 17.70 13.70 17.83
CA ALA A 231 17.21 13.13 19.08
C ALA A 231 15.68 13.16 19.18
N VAL A 232 15.05 14.25 18.74
CA VAL A 232 13.58 14.38 18.67
C VAL A 232 13.00 13.38 17.67
N ALA A 233 13.55 13.30 16.45
CA ALA A 233 13.08 12.37 15.44
C ALA A 233 13.13 10.91 15.92
N VAL A 234 14.27 10.48 16.47
CA VAL A 234 14.48 9.09 16.90
C VAL A 234 13.75 8.76 18.19
N LYS A 235 13.94 9.57 19.25
CA LYS A 235 13.42 9.26 20.60
C LYS A 235 11.92 9.54 20.73
N ARG A 236 11.48 10.72 20.26
CA ARG A 236 10.07 11.15 20.40
C ARG A 236 9.18 10.57 19.29
N TRP A 237 9.63 10.59 18.04
CA TRP A 237 8.80 10.24 16.88
C TRP A 237 9.12 8.87 16.26
N GLY A 238 10.03 8.12 16.87
CA GLY A 238 10.31 6.73 16.46
C GLY A 238 10.90 6.55 15.05
N TYR A 239 11.55 7.59 14.50
CA TYR A 239 12.35 7.45 13.29
C TYR A 239 13.52 6.50 13.54
N SER A 240 13.91 5.72 12.54
CA SER A 240 15.15 4.98 12.60
C SER A 240 16.33 5.89 12.31
N GLU A 241 17.51 5.56 12.83
CA GLU A 241 18.75 6.30 12.53
C GLU A 241 19.08 6.34 11.03
N ARG A 242 18.57 5.39 10.25
CA ARG A 242 18.75 5.35 8.78
C ARG A 242 17.79 6.27 8.03
N GLU A 243 16.70 6.69 8.64
CA GLU A 243 15.73 7.63 8.06
C GLU A 243 16.15 9.07 8.28
N VAL A 244 16.93 9.36 9.33
CA VAL A 244 17.39 10.67 9.75
C VAL A 244 18.79 10.97 9.20
#